data_3da6d306dc4b28fbf3f00a134e3ebc16
#
_entry.id   3da6d306dc4b28fbf3f00a134e3ebc16
#
_cell.length_a   1.000
_cell.length_b   1.000
_cell.length_c   1.000
_cell.angle_alpha   90.00
_cell.angle_beta   90.00
_cell.angle_gamma   90.00
#
_symmetry.space_group_name_H-M   'P 1'
#
loop_
_entity.id
_entity.type
_entity.pdbx_description
1 polymer ?
#
loop_
_entity_poly.entity_id
_entity_poly.type
_entity_poly.pdbx_seq_one_letter_code
_entity_poly.pdbx_strand_id
1 'polypeptide(L)'
;MMFGLRNAAQICQRFVDEITRGLDFVYPYINDFFIASDDENQHREHLKILFNRLNNYGVVINPTKCEFGVHEITFPGYSVNFDGIKPPPERVEAIIKLSKPANAKQLRRYLGMINFYRRFIPRATKTLKPLNDLLKGAKKGNAPIEWSEQSENS
;
A
#
# COMPACT_ATOMS: atom_id res chain seq x y z
N MET A 1 8.62 -10.40 18.91
CA MET A 1 7.70 -11.42 18.35
C MET A 1 8.50 -12.42 17.56
N MET A 2 8.24 -13.71 17.69
CA MET A 2 8.96 -14.75 16.93
C MET A 2 8.60 -14.67 15.44
N PHE A 3 9.59 -14.74 14.57
CA PHE A 3 9.40 -14.80 13.12
C PHE A 3 8.74 -16.13 12.73
N GLY A 4 7.89 -16.10 11.71
CA GLY A 4 7.25 -17.30 11.15
C GLY A 4 5.85 -17.64 11.69
N LEU A 5 5.33 -16.90 12.65
CA LEU A 5 3.93 -17.07 13.06
C LEU A 5 2.98 -16.54 11.99
N ARG A 6 1.99 -17.34 11.61
CA ARG A 6 1.00 -17.02 10.54
C ARG A 6 0.22 -15.72 10.80
N ASN A 7 0.01 -15.36 12.05
CA ASN A 7 -0.73 -14.19 12.50
C ASN A 7 0.16 -13.06 13.05
N ALA A 8 1.49 -13.13 12.87
CA ALA A 8 2.43 -12.16 13.43
C ALA A 8 2.09 -10.72 13.02
N ALA A 9 1.83 -10.48 11.72
CA ALA A 9 1.48 -9.17 11.22
C ALA A 9 0.19 -8.61 11.84
N GLN A 10 -0.84 -9.45 12.03
CA GLN A 10 -2.10 -9.04 12.64
C GLN A 10 -1.94 -8.68 14.13
N ILE A 11 -1.12 -9.45 14.86
CA ILE A 11 -0.84 -9.18 16.28
C ILE A 11 -0.03 -7.89 16.40
N CYS A 12 0.97 -7.70 15.53
CA CYS A 12 1.76 -6.46 15.49
C CYS A 12 0.86 -5.26 15.21
N GLN A 13 -0.01 -5.33 14.20
CA GLN A 13 -0.94 -4.25 13.88
C GLN A 13 -1.85 -3.92 15.07
N ARG A 14 -2.45 -4.90 15.73
CA ARG A 14 -3.28 -4.66 16.92
C ARG A 14 -2.50 -3.98 18.05
N PHE A 15 -1.24 -4.35 18.25
CA PHE A 15 -0.40 -3.75 19.26
C PHE A 15 -0.08 -2.29 18.96
N VAL A 16 0.28 -1.96 17.71
CA VAL A 16 0.53 -0.56 17.34
C VAL A 16 -0.74 0.28 17.30
N ASP A 17 -1.89 -0.31 16.93
CA ASP A 17 -3.20 0.35 17.02
C ASP A 17 -3.56 0.69 18.48
N GLU A 18 -3.23 -0.18 19.43
CA GLU A 18 -3.42 0.09 20.86
C GLU A 18 -2.52 1.23 21.34
N ILE A 19 -1.25 1.23 20.97
CA ILE A 19 -0.30 2.29 21.32
C ILE A 19 -0.76 3.65 20.78
N THR A 20 -1.25 3.69 19.55
CA THR A 20 -1.61 4.94 18.86
C THR A 20 -3.06 5.37 19.07
N ARG A 21 -3.82 4.61 19.85
CA ARG A 21 -5.23 4.92 20.13
C ARG A 21 -5.42 6.35 20.65
N GLY A 22 -6.27 7.12 19.97
CA GLY A 22 -6.56 8.52 20.30
C GLY A 22 -5.50 9.51 19.82
N LEU A 23 -4.56 9.08 18.98
CA LEU A 23 -3.61 9.96 18.28
C LEU A 23 -4.05 10.09 16.82
N ASP A 24 -4.94 11.01 16.51
CA ASP A 24 -5.57 11.15 15.18
C ASP A 24 -4.58 11.58 14.08
N PHE A 25 -3.40 12.07 14.47
CA PHE A 25 -2.32 12.48 13.58
C PHE A 25 -1.33 11.34 13.27
N VAL A 26 -1.52 10.13 13.84
CA VAL A 26 -0.63 8.98 13.63
C VAL A 26 -1.35 7.89 12.86
N TYR A 27 -0.74 7.43 11.79
CA TYR A 27 -1.21 6.32 10.96
C TYR A 27 -0.24 5.15 11.08
N PRO A 28 -0.50 4.15 11.94
CA PRO A 28 0.37 3.01 12.15
C PRO A 28 0.17 1.95 11.04
N TYR A 29 1.26 1.38 10.57
CA TYR A 29 1.23 0.23 9.68
C TYR A 29 2.33 -0.76 10.03
N ILE A 30 1.97 -1.83 10.73
CA ILE A 30 2.86 -2.89 11.22
C ILE A 30 4.04 -2.31 12.03
N ASN A 31 5.18 -2.06 11.39
CA ASN A 31 6.39 -1.54 12.05
C ASN A 31 6.64 -0.05 11.77
N ASP A 32 5.82 0.57 10.93
CA ASP A 32 6.01 1.93 10.46
C ASP A 32 4.92 2.85 11.01
N PHE A 33 5.28 4.09 11.31
CA PHE A 33 4.34 5.13 11.76
C PHE A 33 4.46 6.32 10.83
N PHE A 34 3.36 6.69 10.21
CA PHE A 34 3.25 7.94 9.46
C PHE A 34 2.60 9.00 10.36
N ILE A 35 3.22 10.18 10.46
CA ILE A 35 2.74 11.31 11.27
C ILE A 35 2.42 12.47 10.33
N ALA A 36 1.17 12.93 10.33
CA ALA A 36 0.75 14.10 9.61
C ALA A 36 0.67 15.31 10.55
N SER A 37 1.13 16.46 10.08
CA SER A 37 1.10 17.73 10.84
C SER A 37 1.01 18.89 9.85
N ASP A 38 0.38 19.98 10.27
CA ASP A 38 0.16 21.15 9.42
C ASP A 38 1.41 22.04 9.32
N ASP A 39 2.22 22.06 10.38
CA ASP A 39 3.45 22.85 10.45
C ASP A 39 4.55 22.15 11.28
N GLU A 40 5.76 22.73 11.25
CA GLU A 40 6.92 22.17 11.93
C GLU A 40 6.77 22.13 13.46
N ASN A 41 6.16 23.16 14.07
CA ASN A 41 6.01 23.21 15.52
C ASN A 41 5.02 22.14 15.99
N GLN A 42 3.89 22.01 15.30
CA GLN A 42 2.91 20.97 15.54
C GLN A 42 3.54 19.57 15.32
N HIS A 43 4.38 19.41 14.27
CA HIS A 43 5.06 18.16 14.03
C HIS A 43 5.99 17.76 15.17
N ARG A 44 6.74 18.70 15.72
CA ARG A 44 7.60 18.47 16.89
C ARG A 44 6.81 18.04 18.13
N GLU A 45 5.66 18.63 18.37
CA GLU A 45 4.79 18.24 19.50
C GLU A 45 4.16 16.85 19.25
N HIS A 46 3.70 16.56 18.04
CA HIS A 46 3.18 15.25 17.67
C HIS A 46 4.24 14.16 17.87
N LEU A 47 5.49 14.40 17.46
CA LEU A 47 6.60 13.47 17.67
C LEU A 47 6.87 13.24 19.16
N LYS A 48 6.88 14.29 20.00
CA LYS A 48 7.05 14.14 21.45
C LYS A 48 5.97 13.26 22.06
N ILE A 49 4.71 13.51 21.69
CA ILE A 49 3.56 12.72 22.17
C ILE A 49 3.73 11.25 21.79
N LEU A 50 4.02 10.98 20.51
CA LEU A 50 4.21 9.62 20.01
C LEU A 50 5.40 8.93 20.69
N PHE A 51 6.56 9.59 20.78
CA PHE A 51 7.76 9.00 21.39
C PHE A 51 7.57 8.69 22.88
N ASN A 52 6.91 9.56 23.64
CA ASN A 52 6.55 9.29 25.02
C ASN A 52 5.63 8.05 25.11
N ARG A 53 4.65 7.95 24.20
CA ARG A 53 3.74 6.80 24.17
C ARG A 53 4.49 5.51 23.85
N LEU A 54 5.35 5.49 22.81
CA LEU A 54 6.18 4.35 22.45
C LEU A 54 7.09 3.92 23.59
N ASN A 55 7.74 4.86 24.27
CA ASN A 55 8.60 4.61 25.42
C ASN A 55 7.83 3.95 26.57
N ASN A 56 6.62 4.41 26.87
CA ASN A 56 5.76 3.83 27.92
C ASN A 56 5.38 2.37 27.63
N TYR A 57 5.31 1.99 26.35
CA TYR A 57 5.05 0.61 25.93
C TYR A 57 6.33 -0.19 25.67
N GLY A 58 7.52 0.37 25.96
CA GLY A 58 8.80 -0.29 25.76
C GLY A 58 9.18 -0.52 24.29
N VAL A 59 8.61 0.27 23.38
CA VAL A 59 8.92 0.19 21.95
C VAL A 59 10.12 1.05 21.62
N VAL A 60 11.14 0.43 21.03
CA VAL A 60 12.37 1.09 20.59
C VAL A 60 12.28 1.36 19.08
N ILE A 61 12.51 2.60 18.69
CA ILE A 61 12.60 3.01 17.29
C ILE A 61 14.05 2.98 16.81
N ASN A 62 14.24 2.79 15.49
CA ASN A 62 15.56 2.91 14.87
C ASN A 62 15.68 4.26 14.16
N PRO A 63 16.41 5.25 14.71
CA PRO A 63 16.49 6.60 14.14
C PRO A 63 17.06 6.63 12.72
N THR A 64 17.93 5.68 12.36
CA THR A 64 18.57 5.64 11.03
C THR A 64 17.59 5.25 9.91
N LYS A 65 16.42 4.73 10.27
CA LYS A 65 15.33 4.39 9.33
C LYS A 65 14.21 5.41 9.34
N CYS A 66 14.31 6.45 10.15
CA CYS A 66 13.28 7.46 10.27
C CYS A 66 13.56 8.63 9.32
N GLU A 67 12.51 9.10 8.69
CA GLU A 67 12.49 10.31 7.88
C GLU A 67 11.63 11.34 8.60
N PHE A 68 12.19 12.51 8.89
CA PHE A 68 11.51 13.56 9.65
C PHE A 68 11.39 14.83 8.84
N GLY A 69 10.26 15.53 8.95
CA GLY A 69 10.05 16.85 8.37
C GLY A 69 10.13 16.87 6.84
N VAL A 70 9.77 15.77 6.19
CA VAL A 70 9.74 15.66 4.73
C VAL A 70 8.38 16.11 4.19
N HIS A 71 8.38 16.73 2.98
CA HIS A 71 7.16 17.17 2.33
C HIS A 71 6.44 16.06 1.57
N GLU A 72 7.15 14.98 1.26
CA GLU A 72 6.63 13.80 0.57
C GLU A 72 7.32 12.55 1.11
N ILE A 73 6.54 11.49 1.31
CA ILE A 73 7.03 10.19 1.81
C ILE A 73 6.31 9.04 1.10
N THR A 74 6.99 7.91 0.96
CA THR A 74 6.36 6.66 0.50
C THR A 74 5.86 5.87 1.70
N PHE A 75 4.51 5.71 1.82
CA PHE A 75 3.87 5.02 2.95
C PHE A 75 2.55 4.36 2.56
N PRO A 76 2.25 3.19 3.04
CA PRO A 76 2.80 1.91 2.59
C PRO A 76 2.41 1.64 1.13
N GLY A 77 3.37 1.86 0.24
CA GLY A 77 3.17 1.65 -1.21
C GLY A 77 2.48 2.78 -1.95
N TYR A 78 2.31 3.93 -1.30
CA TYR A 78 1.80 5.18 -1.88
C TYR A 78 2.77 6.32 -1.63
N SER A 79 2.88 7.26 -2.56
CA SER A 79 3.48 8.57 -2.31
C SER A 79 2.41 9.45 -1.64
N VAL A 80 2.75 10.02 -0.49
CA VAL A 80 1.89 10.86 0.35
C VAL A 80 2.55 12.22 0.49
N ASN A 81 1.82 13.28 0.15
CA ASN A 81 2.23 14.67 0.34
C ASN A 81 1.00 15.52 0.71
N PHE A 82 1.16 16.84 0.80
CA PHE A 82 0.07 17.76 1.17
C PHE A 82 -1.10 17.79 0.15
N ASP A 83 -0.83 17.48 -1.15
CA ASP A 83 -1.87 17.36 -2.18
C ASP A 83 -2.73 16.09 -2.04
N GLY A 84 -2.24 15.11 -1.24
CA GLY A 84 -2.91 13.85 -1.00
C GLY A 84 -2.04 12.64 -1.28
N ILE A 85 -2.67 11.58 -1.78
CA ILE A 85 -2.06 10.26 -1.97
C ILE A 85 -2.03 9.92 -3.45
N LYS A 86 -0.86 9.47 -3.94
CA LYS A 86 -0.63 9.07 -5.34
C LYS A 86 0.09 7.72 -5.41
N PRO A 87 -0.05 6.95 -6.51
CA PRO A 87 0.82 5.81 -6.75
C PRO A 87 2.26 6.30 -6.96
N PRO A 88 3.28 5.61 -6.41
CA PRO A 88 4.67 5.96 -6.69
C PRO A 88 4.97 5.85 -8.19
N PRO A 89 5.67 6.84 -8.81
CA PRO A 89 5.95 6.84 -10.24
C PRO A 89 6.64 5.56 -10.73
N GLU A 90 7.60 5.06 -9.98
CA GLU A 90 8.33 3.83 -10.31
C GLU A 90 7.41 2.59 -10.34
N ARG A 91 6.34 2.56 -9.55
CA ARG A 91 5.34 1.49 -9.57
C ARG A 91 4.43 1.59 -10.78
N VAL A 92 4.03 2.80 -11.15
CA VAL A 92 3.26 3.04 -12.36
C VAL A 92 4.07 2.62 -13.59
N GLU A 93 5.32 3.05 -13.69
CA GLU A 93 6.21 2.63 -14.77
C GLU A 93 6.43 1.11 -14.83
N ALA A 94 6.62 0.47 -13.67
CA ALA A 94 6.77 -0.97 -13.61
C ALA A 94 5.53 -1.71 -14.14
N ILE A 95 4.33 -1.19 -13.88
CA ILE A 95 3.08 -1.76 -14.41
C ILE A 95 2.97 -1.53 -15.91
N ILE A 96 3.30 -0.33 -16.40
CA ILE A 96 3.26 0.00 -17.84
C ILE A 96 4.26 -0.85 -18.64
N LYS A 97 5.44 -1.13 -18.08
CA LYS A 97 6.49 -1.93 -18.71
C LYS A 97 6.22 -3.45 -18.68
N LEU A 98 5.16 -3.89 -18.00
CA LEU A 98 4.81 -5.32 -17.98
C LEU A 98 4.37 -5.79 -19.37
N SER A 99 4.93 -6.92 -19.77
CA SER A 99 4.47 -7.59 -20.97
C SER A 99 3.03 -8.09 -20.84
N LYS A 100 2.30 -8.09 -21.95
CA LYS A 100 0.93 -8.61 -22.03
C LYS A 100 0.86 -10.03 -21.43
N PRO A 101 -0.05 -10.29 -20.48
CA PRO A 101 -0.17 -11.62 -19.86
C PRO A 101 -0.53 -12.68 -20.89
N ALA A 102 0.26 -13.75 -20.95
CA ALA A 102 0.04 -14.86 -21.88
C ALA A 102 -0.89 -15.96 -21.30
N ASN A 103 -1.06 -16.00 -19.99
CA ASN A 103 -1.85 -17.03 -19.32
C ASN A 103 -2.64 -16.48 -18.10
N ALA A 104 -3.58 -17.28 -17.62
CA ALA A 104 -4.46 -16.90 -16.50
C ALA A 104 -3.69 -16.57 -15.21
N LYS A 105 -2.54 -17.20 -14.94
CA LYS A 105 -1.71 -16.91 -13.75
C LYS A 105 -1.08 -15.53 -13.86
N GLN A 106 -0.53 -15.19 -15.01
CA GLN A 106 0.04 -13.87 -15.26
C GLN A 106 -1.03 -12.78 -15.23
N LEU A 107 -2.22 -13.04 -15.81
CA LEU A 107 -3.34 -12.09 -15.77
C LEU A 107 -3.84 -11.84 -14.34
N ARG A 108 -3.95 -12.87 -13.50
CA ARG A 108 -4.30 -12.67 -12.07
C ARG A 108 -3.28 -11.81 -11.34
N ARG A 109 -1.97 -12.04 -11.61
CA ARG A 109 -0.89 -11.22 -11.03
C ARG A 109 -0.99 -9.77 -11.49
N TYR A 110 -1.20 -9.55 -12.78
CA TYR A 110 -1.38 -8.24 -13.39
C TYR A 110 -2.57 -7.50 -12.78
N LEU A 111 -3.74 -8.13 -12.74
CA LEU A 111 -4.94 -7.57 -12.12
C LEU A 111 -4.76 -7.30 -10.62
N GLY A 112 -4.03 -8.15 -9.90
CA GLY A 112 -3.70 -7.92 -8.49
C GLY A 112 -2.92 -6.64 -8.27
N MET A 113 -1.92 -6.36 -9.13
CA MET A 113 -1.14 -5.11 -9.07
C MET A 113 -1.99 -3.89 -9.40
N ILE A 114 -2.81 -3.95 -10.44
CA ILE A 114 -3.72 -2.85 -10.81
C ILE A 114 -4.77 -2.59 -9.74
N ASN A 115 -5.35 -3.66 -9.16
CA ASN A 115 -6.38 -3.53 -8.12
C ASN A 115 -5.86 -2.83 -6.86
N PHE A 116 -4.57 -2.92 -6.56
CA PHE A 116 -3.96 -2.15 -5.46
C PHE A 116 -4.09 -0.65 -5.68
N TYR A 117 -3.96 -0.19 -6.92
CA TYR A 117 -4.09 1.21 -7.31
C TYR A 117 -5.46 1.56 -7.93
N ARG A 118 -6.44 0.68 -7.80
CA ARG A 118 -7.76 0.81 -8.42
C ARG A 118 -8.45 2.15 -8.13
N ARG A 119 -8.26 2.70 -6.93
CA ARG A 119 -8.85 3.98 -6.52
C ARG A 119 -8.41 5.18 -7.36
N PHE A 120 -7.27 5.07 -8.04
CA PHE A 120 -6.72 6.13 -8.91
C PHE A 120 -7.12 5.98 -10.38
N ILE A 121 -7.78 4.88 -10.74
CA ILE A 121 -8.20 4.60 -12.11
C ILE A 121 -9.64 5.07 -12.30
N PRO A 122 -9.88 6.06 -13.19
CA PRO A 122 -11.23 6.48 -13.51
C PRO A 122 -12.06 5.31 -14.06
N ARG A 123 -13.28 5.13 -13.54
CA ARG A 123 -14.19 4.06 -13.97
C ARG A 123 -13.56 2.64 -13.93
N ALA A 124 -12.65 2.37 -13.00
CA ALA A 124 -11.87 1.14 -12.89
C ALA A 124 -12.70 -0.15 -13.09
N THR A 125 -13.93 -0.20 -12.57
CA THR A 125 -14.82 -1.36 -12.73
C THR A 125 -15.15 -1.63 -14.19
N LYS A 126 -15.44 -0.59 -14.97
CA LYS A 126 -15.78 -0.71 -16.40
C LYS A 126 -14.55 -1.10 -17.22
N THR A 127 -13.43 -0.44 -16.96
CA THR A 127 -12.14 -0.69 -17.63
C THR A 127 -11.60 -2.10 -17.36
N LEU A 128 -11.66 -2.58 -16.12
CA LEU A 128 -11.13 -3.89 -15.74
C LEU A 128 -12.09 -5.06 -15.98
N LYS A 129 -13.37 -4.79 -16.31
CA LYS A 129 -14.37 -5.84 -16.53
C LYS A 129 -13.96 -6.82 -17.64
N PRO A 130 -13.55 -6.39 -18.86
CA PRO A 130 -13.16 -7.32 -19.92
C PRO A 130 -12.00 -8.23 -19.51
N LEU A 131 -11.01 -7.68 -18.79
CA LEU A 131 -9.87 -8.46 -18.28
C LEU A 131 -10.28 -9.50 -17.22
N ASN A 132 -11.21 -9.14 -16.34
CA ASN A 132 -11.76 -10.09 -15.37
C ASN A 132 -12.62 -11.18 -16.02
N ASP A 133 -13.34 -10.85 -17.10
CA ASP A 133 -14.15 -11.82 -17.84
C ASP A 133 -13.29 -12.89 -18.53
N LEU A 134 -12.07 -12.54 -19.00
CA LEU A 134 -11.10 -13.53 -19.50
C LEU A 134 -10.73 -14.59 -18.46
N LEU A 135 -10.75 -14.24 -17.16
CA LEU A 135 -10.45 -15.20 -16.09
C LEU A 135 -11.62 -16.15 -15.79
N LYS A 136 -12.86 -15.78 -16.10
CA LYS A 136 -14.04 -16.65 -15.85
C LYS A 136 -14.04 -17.90 -16.72
N GLY A 137 -13.52 -17.81 -17.96
CA GLY A 137 -13.41 -18.93 -18.89
C GLY A 137 -12.11 -19.72 -18.78
N ALA A 138 -11.10 -19.17 -18.09
CA ALA A 138 -9.78 -19.77 -18.06
C ALA A 138 -9.69 -20.89 -17.03
N LYS A 139 -9.27 -22.10 -17.47
CA LYS A 139 -8.92 -23.21 -16.56
C LYS A 139 -7.83 -22.78 -15.59
N LYS A 140 -7.85 -23.34 -14.35
CA LYS A 140 -6.80 -23.01 -13.34
C LYS A 140 -5.41 -23.32 -13.89
N GLY A 141 -4.47 -22.40 -13.65
CA GLY A 141 -3.04 -22.61 -13.97
C GLY A 141 -2.50 -21.80 -15.15
N ASN A 142 -1.65 -22.43 -15.94
CA ASN A 142 -0.95 -21.83 -17.08
C ASN A 142 -1.74 -21.91 -18.41
N ALA A 143 -3.06 -22.10 -18.36
CA ALA A 143 -3.88 -22.10 -19.57
C ALA A 143 -3.69 -20.78 -20.34
N PRO A 144 -3.48 -20.82 -21.66
CA PRO A 144 -3.37 -19.63 -22.49
C PRO A 144 -4.66 -18.82 -22.44
N ILE A 145 -4.55 -17.52 -22.64
CA ILE A 145 -5.68 -16.59 -22.67
C ILE A 145 -5.89 -16.15 -24.12
N GLU A 146 -7.12 -16.25 -24.58
CA GLU A 146 -7.53 -15.68 -25.86
C GLU A 146 -7.98 -14.23 -25.64
N TRP A 147 -7.20 -13.28 -26.14
CA TRP A 147 -7.48 -11.88 -26.07
C TRP A 147 -8.55 -11.49 -27.09
N SER A 148 -9.57 -10.76 -26.66
CA SER A 148 -10.56 -10.12 -27.55
C SER A 148 -10.21 -8.64 -27.75
N GLU A 149 -10.69 -8.03 -28.83
CA GLU A 149 -10.50 -6.57 -29.07
C GLU A 149 -10.91 -5.71 -27.89
N GLN A 150 -11.98 -6.10 -27.17
CA GLN A 150 -12.44 -5.37 -25.98
C GLN A 150 -11.48 -5.47 -24.78
N SER A 151 -10.76 -6.60 -24.67
CA SER A 151 -9.78 -6.80 -23.60
C SER A 151 -8.41 -6.18 -23.93
N GLU A 152 -8.11 -5.96 -25.19
CA GLU A 152 -6.88 -5.26 -25.63
C GLU A 152 -6.94 -3.75 -25.42
N ASN A 153 -8.13 -3.17 -25.50
CA ASN A 153 -8.38 -1.73 -25.33
C ASN A 153 -8.77 -1.34 -23.89
N SER A 154 -8.61 -2.26 -22.94
CA SER A 154 -8.87 -2.04 -21.51
C SER A 154 -7.57 -1.78 -20.77
#